data_5191234f3b6f0f7bfd16e8200ee140dd
#
_entry.id   5191234f3b6f0f7bfd16e8200ee140dd
#
_cell.length_a   1.000
_cell.length_b   1.000
_cell.length_c   1.000
_cell.angle_alpha   90.00
_cell.angle_beta   90.00
_cell.angle_gamma   90.00
#
_symmetry.space_group_name_H-M   'P 1'
#
loop_
_entity.id
_entity.type
_entity.pdbx_description
1 polymer ?
#
loop_
_entity_poly.entity_id
_entity_poly.type
_entity_poly.pdbx_seq_one_letter_code
_entity_poly.pdbx_strand_id
1 'polypeptide(L)'
;VPAPELPGVVSAEALVQTGKAIGSVQLPSGEIPWFPGGHTDPWDHVECAMALSVIGQLAEAERAYEWLRATQRSDGSWPLQVRDGVVEDAGADTNYCAYPAVGVWHHVLITGDDSFAERMWPMVRDAIDFVLTAQHQRGEIDWGIGEAGPTGEALLSGSSSIHQSLRCALALADRVGVPQPSWEVAVGRLGHALRRHPEAFTPKTRYSMDWYYPVLGGAVRGEAGLRRIDERWGDFVVTGLGIRCVDDHPWVTGAETCELVLALDALGETDRAVGQLAAMQHLRDPDGSYWTGLVFADGKRWPEERSSWTAAAVVLAADALSRTTPGNGIFRGEGLPLGLPVENADCCEYERIS
;
A
#
# COMPACT_ATOMS: atom_id res chain seq x y z
N VAL A 1 1.29 -2.14 -23.14
CA VAL A 1 0.06 -1.49 -22.62
C VAL A 1 0.25 0.01 -22.78
N PRO A 2 -0.77 0.79 -23.23
CA PRO A 2 -0.65 2.25 -23.27
C PRO A 2 -0.49 2.80 -21.85
N ALA A 3 0.14 3.96 -21.70
CA ALA A 3 0.23 4.63 -20.40
C ALA A 3 -1.15 5.16 -19.98
N PRO A 4 -1.47 5.18 -18.68
CA PRO A 4 -2.70 5.78 -18.18
C PRO A 4 -2.85 7.24 -18.58
N GLU A 5 -4.09 7.72 -18.70
CA GLU A 5 -4.41 9.12 -18.96
C GLU A 5 -5.74 9.48 -18.27
N LEU A 6 -5.78 10.66 -17.67
CA LEU A 6 -7.00 11.26 -17.15
C LEU A 6 -7.18 12.63 -17.77
N PRO A 7 -8.06 12.76 -18.80
CA PRO A 7 -8.28 14.03 -19.49
C PRO A 7 -8.61 15.17 -18.53
N GLY A 8 -7.90 16.28 -18.68
CA GLY A 8 -8.07 17.45 -17.82
C GLY A 8 -7.36 17.38 -16.44
N VAL A 9 -6.71 16.26 -16.10
CA VAL A 9 -5.98 16.07 -14.84
C VAL A 9 -4.51 15.79 -15.09
N VAL A 10 -4.19 14.68 -15.78
CA VAL A 10 -2.81 14.27 -16.07
C VAL A 10 -2.76 13.51 -17.39
N SER A 11 -1.85 13.91 -18.30
CA SER A 11 -1.70 13.24 -19.59
C SER A 11 -0.83 11.99 -19.52
N ALA A 12 -0.95 11.12 -20.52
CA ALA A 12 -0.13 9.93 -20.66
C ALA A 12 1.37 10.28 -20.70
N GLU A 13 1.76 11.35 -21.42
CA GLU A 13 3.15 11.80 -21.49
C GLU A 13 3.67 12.25 -20.12
N ALA A 14 2.82 12.94 -19.33
CA ALA A 14 3.18 13.35 -17.97
C ALA A 14 3.41 12.15 -17.05
N LEU A 15 2.59 11.10 -17.15
CA LEU A 15 2.77 9.87 -16.36
C LEU A 15 3.98 9.05 -16.81
N VAL A 16 4.26 9.00 -18.12
CA VAL A 16 5.51 8.40 -18.62
C VAL A 16 6.73 9.15 -18.10
N GLN A 17 6.67 10.49 -18.04
CA GLN A 17 7.74 11.31 -17.47
C GLN A 17 7.90 11.03 -15.96
N THR A 18 6.80 10.86 -15.22
CA THR A 18 6.81 10.48 -13.81
C THR A 18 7.46 9.11 -13.58
N GLY A 19 7.14 8.13 -14.40
CA GLY A 19 7.81 6.83 -14.33
C GLY A 19 9.30 6.88 -14.65
N LYS A 20 9.72 7.74 -15.60
CA LYS A 20 11.15 7.97 -15.86
C LYS A 20 11.83 8.62 -14.66
N ALA A 21 11.15 9.52 -13.94
CA ALA A 21 11.67 10.12 -12.72
C ALA A 21 11.88 9.04 -11.63
N ILE A 22 10.91 8.12 -11.45
CA ILE A 22 11.06 6.97 -10.54
C ILE A 22 12.23 6.08 -10.97
N GLY A 23 12.31 5.69 -12.25
CA GLY A 23 13.39 4.86 -12.77
C GLY A 23 14.77 5.50 -12.64
N SER A 24 14.87 6.84 -12.68
CA SER A 24 16.14 7.56 -12.50
C SER A 24 16.68 7.52 -11.07
N VAL A 25 15.84 7.23 -10.09
CA VAL A 25 16.23 7.08 -8.67
C VAL A 25 16.70 5.65 -8.38
N GLN A 26 16.32 4.68 -9.22
CA GLN A 26 16.67 3.27 -9.03
C GLN A 26 18.19 3.06 -9.08
N LEU A 27 18.73 2.42 -8.06
CA LEU A 27 20.15 2.07 -7.99
C LEU A 27 20.49 0.87 -8.89
N PRO A 28 21.78 0.66 -9.24
CA PRO A 28 22.19 -0.50 -10.03
C PRO A 28 21.82 -1.86 -9.42
N SER A 29 21.67 -1.91 -8.08
CA SER A 29 21.20 -3.10 -7.35
C SER A 29 19.73 -3.46 -7.63
N GLY A 30 18.94 -2.52 -8.14
CA GLY A 30 17.48 -2.61 -8.26
C GLY A 30 16.72 -1.88 -7.14
N GLU A 31 17.41 -1.48 -6.07
CA GLU A 31 16.86 -0.69 -4.97
C GLU A 31 16.30 0.65 -5.45
N ILE A 32 15.14 1.04 -4.94
CA ILE A 32 14.51 2.34 -5.23
C ILE A 32 14.34 3.08 -3.90
N PRO A 33 15.22 4.06 -3.59
CA PRO A 33 15.11 4.83 -2.36
C PRO A 33 13.97 5.85 -2.40
N TRP A 34 13.57 6.33 -1.22
CA TRP A 34 12.57 7.37 -1.02
C TRP A 34 12.82 8.64 -1.87
N PHE A 35 14.06 9.07 -1.96
CA PHE A 35 14.58 10.08 -2.89
C PHE A 35 16.07 9.82 -3.12
N PRO A 36 16.73 10.46 -4.08
CA PRO A 36 18.17 10.24 -4.32
C PRO A 36 19.01 10.43 -3.07
N GLY A 37 19.69 9.35 -2.61
CA GLY A 37 20.46 9.32 -1.36
C GLY A 37 19.61 9.21 -0.08
N GLY A 38 18.30 9.00 -0.20
CA GLY A 38 17.40 8.69 0.89
C GLY A 38 17.48 7.23 1.33
N HIS A 39 16.71 6.88 2.35
CA HIS A 39 16.52 5.50 2.76
C HIS A 39 15.58 4.75 1.80
N THR A 40 15.60 3.44 1.89
CA THR A 40 14.65 2.52 1.26
C THR A 40 13.98 1.71 2.34
N ASP A 41 12.66 1.59 2.27
CA ASP A 41 11.86 0.60 2.97
C ASP A 41 11.13 -0.30 1.96
N PRO A 42 10.71 -1.51 2.35
CA PRO A 42 10.08 -2.44 1.41
C PRO A 42 8.77 -1.93 0.83
N TRP A 43 8.01 -1.12 1.56
CA TRP A 43 6.67 -0.71 1.16
C TRP A 43 6.70 0.33 0.04
N ASP A 44 7.44 1.42 0.25
CA ASP A 44 7.62 2.48 -0.76
C ASP A 44 8.31 1.95 -2.03
N HIS A 45 9.30 1.08 -1.83
CA HIS A 45 10.01 0.41 -2.90
C HIS A 45 9.07 -0.42 -3.79
N VAL A 46 8.13 -1.18 -3.18
CA VAL A 46 7.14 -1.98 -3.91
C VAL A 46 6.17 -1.08 -4.69
N GLU A 47 5.69 0.01 -4.11
CA GLU A 47 4.82 0.95 -4.83
C GLU A 47 5.50 1.54 -6.06
N CYS A 48 6.79 1.87 -5.95
CA CYS A 48 7.58 2.31 -7.09
C CYS A 48 7.69 1.22 -8.18
N ALA A 49 7.91 -0.04 -7.80
CA ALA A 49 7.95 -1.16 -8.74
C ALA A 49 6.58 -1.38 -9.43
N MET A 50 5.48 -1.22 -8.69
CA MET A 50 4.12 -1.26 -9.24
C MET A 50 3.91 -0.15 -10.27
N ALA A 51 4.29 1.09 -9.96
CA ALA A 51 4.18 2.22 -10.88
C ALA A 51 5.02 2.01 -12.15
N LEU A 52 6.25 1.50 -12.03
CA LEU A 52 7.10 1.13 -13.18
C LEU A 52 6.42 0.07 -14.05
N SER A 53 5.73 -0.90 -13.46
CA SER A 53 4.95 -1.91 -14.20
C SER A 53 3.81 -1.27 -14.98
N VAL A 54 3.06 -0.33 -14.37
CA VAL A 54 1.95 0.39 -15.01
C VAL A 54 2.38 1.12 -16.27
N ILE A 55 3.53 1.80 -16.22
CA ILE A 55 4.01 2.58 -17.37
C ILE A 55 4.91 1.80 -18.33
N GLY A 56 4.97 0.46 -18.17
CA GLY A 56 5.67 -0.44 -19.08
C GLY A 56 7.20 -0.48 -18.94
N GLN A 57 7.77 0.06 -17.86
CA GLN A 57 9.19 -0.10 -17.51
C GLN A 57 9.39 -1.43 -16.76
N LEU A 58 9.07 -2.53 -17.44
CA LEU A 58 9.00 -3.87 -16.83
C LEU A 58 10.37 -4.36 -16.34
N ALA A 59 11.44 -4.07 -17.07
CA ALA A 59 12.79 -4.47 -16.68
C ALA A 59 13.24 -3.78 -15.39
N GLU A 60 12.87 -2.52 -15.20
CA GLU A 60 13.12 -1.75 -13.98
C GLU A 60 12.29 -2.31 -12.82
N ALA A 61 11.01 -2.60 -13.05
CA ALA A 61 10.13 -3.22 -12.06
C ALA A 61 10.65 -4.59 -11.61
N GLU A 62 11.03 -5.47 -12.55
CA GLU A 62 11.58 -6.79 -12.22
C GLU A 62 12.89 -6.69 -11.43
N ARG A 63 13.77 -5.74 -11.76
CA ARG A 63 14.99 -5.51 -10.96
C ARG A 63 14.68 -5.11 -9.52
N ALA A 64 13.61 -4.34 -9.31
CA ALA A 64 13.17 -3.98 -7.97
C ALA A 64 12.68 -5.21 -7.17
N TYR A 65 11.89 -6.09 -7.77
CA TYR A 65 11.47 -7.33 -7.13
C TYR A 65 12.63 -8.31 -6.89
N GLU A 66 13.61 -8.37 -7.80
CA GLU A 66 14.80 -9.19 -7.59
C GLU A 66 15.67 -8.66 -6.44
N TRP A 67 15.73 -7.33 -6.23
CA TRP A 67 16.39 -6.75 -5.07
C TRP A 67 15.72 -7.18 -3.77
N LEU A 68 14.38 -7.15 -3.70
CA LEU A 68 13.65 -7.66 -2.53
C LEU A 68 13.97 -9.13 -2.27
N ARG A 69 13.91 -9.98 -3.32
CA ARG A 69 14.22 -11.40 -3.21
C ARG A 69 15.65 -11.67 -2.73
N ALA A 70 16.62 -10.87 -3.19
CA ALA A 70 18.03 -11.02 -2.84
C ALA A 70 18.36 -10.50 -1.44
N THR A 71 17.57 -9.58 -0.89
CA THR A 71 17.81 -8.95 0.42
C THR A 71 16.91 -9.45 1.54
N GLN A 72 15.98 -10.36 1.22
CA GLN A 72 15.12 -11.00 2.22
C GLN A 72 15.96 -11.76 3.25
N ARG A 73 15.67 -11.57 4.52
CA ARG A 73 16.29 -12.30 5.63
C ARG A 73 15.81 -13.75 5.66
N SER A 74 16.57 -14.60 6.33
CA SER A 74 16.27 -16.03 6.47
C SER A 74 14.98 -16.33 7.23
N ASP A 75 14.46 -15.37 8.00
CA ASP A 75 13.18 -15.46 8.69
C ASP A 75 11.99 -14.97 7.85
N GLY A 76 12.22 -14.53 6.60
CA GLY A 76 11.22 -14.00 5.70
C GLY A 76 11.03 -12.48 5.75
N SER A 77 11.68 -11.78 6.68
CA SER A 77 11.54 -10.34 6.88
C SER A 77 12.51 -9.50 6.04
N TRP A 78 12.31 -8.17 6.10
CA TRP A 78 13.27 -7.15 5.71
C TRP A 78 13.52 -6.17 6.86
N PRO A 79 14.68 -5.48 6.87
CA PRO A 79 14.89 -4.37 7.78
C PRO A 79 13.91 -3.24 7.47
N LEU A 80 13.56 -2.47 8.51
CA LEU A 80 12.64 -1.35 8.39
C LEU A 80 13.21 -0.28 7.45
N GLN A 81 14.51 -0.01 7.53
CA GLN A 81 15.17 0.98 6.67
C GLN A 81 16.59 0.53 6.27
N VAL A 82 16.90 0.75 4.99
CA VAL A 82 18.23 0.56 4.40
C VAL A 82 18.64 1.84 3.68
N ARG A 83 19.92 2.20 3.72
CA ARG A 83 20.47 3.29 2.93
C ARG A 83 21.80 2.86 2.31
N ASP A 84 21.92 2.98 0.99
CA ASP A 84 23.14 2.58 0.26
C ASP A 84 23.63 1.15 0.62
N GLY A 85 22.69 0.21 0.78
CA GLY A 85 22.96 -1.18 1.16
C GLY A 85 23.30 -1.40 2.63
N VAL A 86 23.28 -0.35 3.48
CA VAL A 86 23.52 -0.43 4.92
C VAL A 86 22.19 -0.39 5.68
N VAL A 87 22.00 -1.34 6.59
CA VAL A 87 20.82 -1.37 7.46
C VAL A 87 20.89 -0.22 8.47
N GLU A 88 19.96 0.74 8.39
CA GLU A 88 19.83 1.85 9.34
C GLU A 88 18.92 1.48 10.52
N ASP A 89 17.82 0.77 10.25
CA ASP A 89 16.92 0.23 11.26
C ASP A 89 16.70 -1.27 10.99
N ALA A 90 17.11 -2.09 11.94
CA ALA A 90 17.04 -3.55 11.83
C ALA A 90 15.69 -4.14 12.27
N GLY A 91 14.77 -3.35 12.82
CA GLY A 91 13.41 -3.78 13.10
C GLY A 91 12.70 -4.29 11.84
N ALA A 92 11.61 -5.00 12.01
CA ALA A 92 10.75 -5.43 10.91
C ALA A 92 9.33 -4.93 11.14
N ASP A 93 8.82 -4.11 10.22
CA ASP A 93 7.42 -3.73 10.15
C ASP A 93 6.64 -4.83 9.41
N THR A 94 5.58 -5.34 10.01
CA THR A 94 4.79 -6.45 9.46
C THR A 94 4.04 -6.06 8.20
N ASN A 95 3.57 -4.81 8.11
CA ASN A 95 2.95 -4.30 6.88
C ASN A 95 3.97 -4.21 5.74
N TYR A 96 5.17 -3.67 6.02
CA TYR A 96 6.24 -3.58 5.02
C TYR A 96 6.67 -4.97 4.52
N CYS A 97 6.72 -5.94 5.43
CA CYS A 97 7.05 -7.33 5.06
C CYS A 97 5.91 -8.03 4.28
N ALA A 98 4.64 -7.66 4.49
CA ALA A 98 3.52 -8.25 3.77
C ALA A 98 3.35 -7.67 2.35
N TYR A 99 3.70 -6.40 2.16
CA TYR A 99 3.35 -5.63 0.95
C TYR A 99 3.99 -6.13 -0.36
N PRO A 100 5.15 -6.80 -0.38
CA PRO A 100 5.66 -7.47 -1.57
C PRO A 100 4.66 -8.40 -2.26
N ALA A 101 3.71 -8.99 -1.51
CA ALA A 101 2.64 -9.81 -2.09
C ALA A 101 1.70 -8.99 -3.01
N VAL A 102 1.41 -7.73 -2.64
CA VAL A 102 0.60 -6.81 -3.47
C VAL A 102 1.33 -6.50 -4.77
N GLY A 103 2.60 -6.10 -4.67
CA GLY A 103 3.40 -5.75 -5.83
C GLY A 103 3.62 -6.90 -6.80
N VAL A 104 4.00 -8.08 -6.30
CA VAL A 104 4.19 -9.28 -7.13
C VAL A 104 2.89 -9.67 -7.84
N TRP A 105 1.76 -9.69 -7.12
CA TRP A 105 0.48 -10.01 -7.74
C TRP A 105 0.06 -8.96 -8.78
N HIS A 106 0.26 -7.69 -8.49
CA HIS A 106 0.01 -6.59 -9.44
C HIS A 106 0.83 -6.75 -10.73
N HIS A 107 2.13 -7.06 -10.61
CA HIS A 107 2.99 -7.30 -11.77
C HIS A 107 2.53 -8.51 -12.59
N VAL A 108 2.13 -9.60 -11.92
CA VAL A 108 1.56 -10.79 -12.58
C VAL A 108 0.27 -10.46 -13.32
N LEU A 109 -0.60 -9.64 -12.75
CA LEU A 109 -1.82 -9.18 -13.44
C LEU A 109 -1.50 -8.41 -14.73
N ILE A 110 -0.49 -7.54 -14.70
CA ILE A 110 -0.09 -6.72 -15.86
C ILE A 110 0.58 -7.54 -16.94
N THR A 111 1.50 -8.45 -16.56
CA THR A 111 2.35 -9.17 -17.50
C THR A 111 1.78 -10.51 -17.93
N GLY A 112 0.99 -11.16 -17.08
CA GLY A 112 0.55 -12.54 -17.25
C GLY A 112 1.70 -13.57 -17.14
N ASP A 113 2.85 -13.17 -16.59
CA ASP A 113 4.05 -14.01 -16.54
C ASP A 113 4.01 -14.99 -15.36
N ASP A 114 3.69 -16.24 -15.65
CA ASP A 114 3.68 -17.34 -14.67
C ASP A 114 5.09 -17.68 -14.17
N SER A 115 6.11 -17.52 -15.01
CA SER A 115 7.49 -17.79 -14.60
C SER A 115 7.99 -16.77 -13.57
N PHE A 116 7.55 -15.51 -13.67
CA PHE A 116 7.79 -14.49 -12.65
C PHE A 116 7.05 -14.84 -11.36
N ALA A 117 5.78 -15.25 -11.44
CA ALA A 117 4.99 -15.66 -10.28
C ALA A 117 5.68 -16.82 -9.52
N GLU A 118 6.09 -17.89 -10.23
CA GLU A 118 6.79 -19.02 -9.65
C GLU A 118 8.14 -18.62 -9.01
N ARG A 119 8.88 -17.71 -9.65
CA ARG A 119 10.19 -17.23 -9.17
C ARG A 119 10.06 -16.39 -7.90
N MET A 120 9.01 -15.58 -7.77
CA MET A 120 8.78 -14.71 -6.60
C MET A 120 8.00 -15.41 -5.48
N TRP A 121 7.34 -16.52 -5.76
CA TRP A 121 6.52 -17.24 -4.79
C TRP A 121 7.23 -17.58 -3.47
N PRO A 122 8.47 -18.14 -3.46
CA PRO A 122 9.15 -18.42 -2.18
C PRO A 122 9.33 -17.19 -1.30
N MET A 123 9.69 -16.06 -1.90
CA MET A 123 9.85 -14.78 -1.20
C MET A 123 8.53 -14.33 -0.56
N VAL A 124 7.44 -14.34 -1.31
CA VAL A 124 6.11 -13.95 -0.82
C VAL A 124 5.64 -14.90 0.28
N ARG A 125 5.81 -16.21 0.09
CA ARG A 125 5.43 -17.22 1.09
C ARG A 125 6.14 -16.97 2.42
N ASP A 126 7.46 -16.86 2.40
CA ASP A 126 8.27 -16.71 3.60
C ASP A 126 7.95 -15.39 4.32
N ALA A 127 7.67 -14.32 3.56
CA ALA A 127 7.25 -13.04 4.12
C ALA A 127 5.88 -13.10 4.82
N ILE A 128 4.90 -13.74 4.21
CA ILE A 128 3.56 -13.89 4.81
C ILE A 128 3.61 -14.80 6.04
N ASP A 129 4.37 -15.91 5.98
CA ASP A 129 4.54 -16.79 7.12
C ASP A 129 5.20 -16.04 8.30
N PHE A 130 6.21 -15.18 8.05
CA PHE A 130 6.79 -14.29 9.05
C PHE A 130 5.73 -13.36 9.67
N VAL A 131 4.97 -12.65 8.85
CA VAL A 131 3.94 -11.70 9.30
C VAL A 131 2.89 -12.37 10.17
N LEU A 132 2.47 -13.58 9.83
CA LEU A 132 1.46 -14.33 10.56
C LEU A 132 1.94 -14.83 11.93
N THR A 133 3.25 -14.83 12.21
CA THR A 133 3.76 -15.08 13.57
C THR A 133 3.33 -14.02 14.60
N ALA A 134 2.96 -12.82 14.11
CA ALA A 134 2.49 -11.70 14.91
C ALA A 134 0.96 -11.59 14.97
N GLN A 135 0.21 -12.56 14.43
CA GLN A 135 -1.25 -12.53 14.47
C GLN A 135 -1.79 -13.02 15.81
N HIS A 136 -2.61 -12.20 16.47
CA HIS A 136 -3.32 -12.52 17.70
C HIS A 136 -4.55 -13.40 17.45
N GLN A 137 -5.08 -13.98 18.53
CA GLN A 137 -6.26 -14.86 18.45
C GLN A 137 -7.52 -14.14 17.94
N ARG A 138 -7.71 -12.86 18.23
CA ARG A 138 -8.82 -12.05 17.69
C ARG A 138 -8.67 -11.74 16.22
N GLY A 139 -7.43 -11.80 15.66
CA GLY A 139 -7.13 -11.61 14.25
C GLY A 139 -6.29 -10.39 13.92
N GLU A 140 -6.13 -9.43 14.85
CA GLU A 140 -5.21 -8.29 14.66
C GLU A 140 -3.77 -8.78 14.55
N ILE A 141 -2.93 -7.97 13.88
CA ILE A 141 -1.50 -8.28 13.69
C ILE A 141 -0.68 -7.13 14.25
N ASP A 142 0.31 -7.45 15.10
CA ASP A 142 1.23 -6.46 15.63
C ASP A 142 1.96 -5.74 14.49
N TRP A 143 2.17 -4.44 14.67
CA TRP A 143 2.78 -3.61 13.63
C TRP A 143 4.25 -3.92 13.37
N GLY A 144 4.95 -4.51 14.35
CA GLY A 144 6.36 -4.80 14.23
C GLY A 144 6.83 -6.01 15.02
N ILE A 145 7.95 -6.57 14.60
CA ILE A 145 8.66 -7.66 15.26
C ILE A 145 10.12 -7.21 15.46
N GLY A 146 10.54 -7.09 16.73
CA GLY A 146 11.90 -6.77 17.12
C GLY A 146 12.63 -7.98 17.68
N GLU A 147 13.83 -7.78 18.23
CA GLU A 147 14.64 -8.83 18.86
C GLU A 147 13.92 -9.55 20.02
N ALA A 148 13.03 -8.84 20.73
CA ALA A 148 12.22 -9.41 21.82
C ALA A 148 10.94 -10.12 21.35
N GLY A 149 10.67 -10.16 20.04
CA GLY A 149 9.43 -10.68 19.46
C GLY A 149 8.45 -9.58 19.03
N PRO A 150 7.15 -9.92 18.81
CA PRO A 150 6.12 -8.97 18.43
C PRO A 150 5.97 -7.81 19.43
N THR A 151 5.57 -6.63 18.95
CA THR A 151 5.49 -5.39 19.74
C THR A 151 4.36 -5.36 20.76
N GLY A 152 3.35 -6.21 20.61
CA GLY A 152 2.14 -6.18 21.44
C GLY A 152 1.17 -5.05 21.08
N GLU A 153 1.39 -4.37 19.95
CA GLU A 153 0.54 -3.29 19.45
C GLU A 153 0.18 -3.51 17.98
N ALA A 154 -1.11 -3.50 17.65
CA ALA A 154 -1.60 -3.52 16.28
C ALA A 154 -2.04 -2.12 15.83
N LEU A 155 -1.70 -1.74 14.60
CA LEU A 155 -2.13 -0.49 13.99
C LEU A 155 -3.25 -0.76 12.97
N LEU A 156 -4.28 0.09 12.99
CA LEU A 156 -5.45 -0.07 12.11
C LEU A 156 -5.06 0.07 10.63
N SER A 157 -4.23 1.05 10.29
CA SER A 157 -3.72 1.27 8.92
C SER A 157 -2.86 0.09 8.45
N GLY A 158 -1.85 -0.31 9.22
CA GLY A 158 -0.97 -1.44 8.90
C GLY A 158 -1.75 -2.75 8.76
N SER A 159 -2.62 -3.09 9.72
CA SER A 159 -3.46 -4.28 9.65
C SER A 159 -4.42 -4.27 8.44
N SER A 160 -4.93 -3.10 8.04
CA SER A 160 -5.75 -2.96 6.84
C SER A 160 -4.96 -3.23 5.56
N SER A 161 -3.72 -2.74 5.48
CA SER A 161 -2.82 -3.03 4.36
C SER A 161 -2.41 -4.51 4.31
N ILE A 162 -2.12 -5.12 5.47
CA ILE A 162 -1.84 -6.56 5.57
C ILE A 162 -3.04 -7.39 5.10
N HIS A 163 -4.27 -6.97 5.39
CA HIS A 163 -5.47 -7.63 4.86
C HIS A 163 -5.48 -7.69 3.33
N GLN A 164 -5.13 -6.60 2.65
CA GLN A 164 -4.97 -6.57 1.19
C GLN A 164 -3.83 -7.48 0.74
N SER A 165 -2.68 -7.41 1.43
CA SER A 165 -1.49 -8.21 1.12
C SER A 165 -1.76 -9.71 1.20
N LEU A 166 -2.45 -10.17 2.24
CA LEU A 166 -2.85 -11.58 2.41
C LEU A 166 -3.77 -12.05 1.26
N ARG A 167 -4.70 -11.21 0.81
CA ARG A 167 -5.59 -11.54 -0.31
C ARG A 167 -4.81 -11.65 -1.63
N CYS A 168 -3.84 -10.77 -1.87
CA CYS A 168 -2.95 -10.86 -3.02
C CYS A 168 -2.05 -12.10 -2.95
N ALA A 169 -1.53 -12.43 -1.76
CA ALA A 169 -0.75 -13.64 -1.55
C ALA A 169 -1.54 -14.92 -1.80
N LEU A 170 -2.82 -14.98 -1.39
CA LEU A 170 -3.72 -16.09 -1.70
C LEU A 170 -3.97 -16.21 -3.20
N ALA A 171 -4.20 -15.10 -3.90
CA ALA A 171 -4.36 -15.11 -5.35
C ALA A 171 -3.09 -15.60 -6.08
N LEU A 172 -1.92 -15.21 -5.58
CA LEU A 172 -0.65 -15.72 -6.09
C LEU A 172 -0.46 -17.22 -5.79
N ALA A 173 -0.82 -17.67 -4.58
CA ALA A 173 -0.77 -19.07 -4.17
C ALA A 173 -1.64 -19.96 -5.10
N ASP A 174 -2.85 -19.50 -5.40
CA ASP A 174 -3.75 -20.17 -6.35
C ASP A 174 -3.14 -20.22 -7.75
N ARG A 175 -2.51 -19.12 -8.20
CA ARG A 175 -1.86 -19.04 -9.53
C ARG A 175 -0.71 -20.01 -9.69
N VAL A 176 0.10 -20.20 -8.65
CA VAL A 176 1.23 -21.15 -8.66
C VAL A 176 0.82 -22.56 -8.22
N GLY A 177 -0.46 -22.80 -7.93
CA GLY A 177 -0.98 -24.12 -7.57
C GLY A 177 -0.56 -24.65 -6.19
N VAL A 178 -0.29 -23.75 -5.23
CA VAL A 178 0.15 -24.09 -3.85
C VAL A 178 -0.85 -23.54 -2.83
N PRO A 179 -2.01 -24.19 -2.60
CA PRO A 179 -3.05 -23.71 -1.69
C PRO A 179 -2.53 -23.45 -0.28
N GLN A 180 -3.05 -22.37 0.36
CA GLN A 180 -2.65 -21.92 1.68
C GLN A 180 -3.87 -21.80 2.63
N PRO A 181 -4.44 -22.92 3.11
CA PRO A 181 -5.65 -22.88 3.95
C PRO A 181 -5.49 -22.11 5.26
N SER A 182 -4.28 -22.10 5.84
CA SER A 182 -3.96 -21.31 7.04
C SER A 182 -4.08 -19.81 6.79
N TRP A 183 -3.68 -19.34 5.61
CA TRP A 183 -3.79 -17.93 5.24
C TRP A 183 -5.24 -17.51 4.98
N GLU A 184 -6.08 -18.43 4.44
CA GLU A 184 -7.51 -18.17 4.29
C GLU A 184 -8.19 -17.92 5.64
N VAL A 185 -7.81 -18.69 6.68
CA VAL A 185 -8.27 -18.47 8.05
C VAL A 185 -7.71 -17.16 8.60
N ALA A 186 -6.43 -16.88 8.38
CA ALA A 186 -5.77 -15.68 8.88
C ALA A 186 -6.39 -14.40 8.32
N VAL A 187 -6.63 -14.33 7.00
CA VAL A 187 -7.28 -13.16 6.39
C VAL A 187 -8.72 -13.00 6.85
N GLY A 188 -9.45 -14.10 7.03
CA GLY A 188 -10.81 -14.08 7.58
C GLY A 188 -10.85 -13.50 8.99
N ARG A 189 -9.95 -13.92 9.88
CA ARG A 189 -9.80 -13.39 11.25
C ARG A 189 -9.42 -11.91 11.24
N LEU A 190 -8.41 -11.52 10.45
CA LEU A 190 -7.99 -10.13 10.35
C LEU A 190 -9.12 -9.24 9.84
N GLY A 191 -9.82 -9.64 8.77
CA GLY A 191 -10.97 -8.91 8.25
C GLY A 191 -12.12 -8.81 9.25
N HIS A 192 -12.32 -9.82 10.10
CA HIS A 192 -13.29 -9.77 11.20
C HIS A 192 -12.86 -8.75 12.27
N ALA A 193 -11.60 -8.81 12.73
CA ALA A 193 -11.06 -7.86 13.70
C ALA A 193 -11.20 -6.41 13.21
N LEU A 194 -10.82 -6.13 11.97
CA LEU A 194 -10.92 -4.79 11.35
C LEU A 194 -12.36 -4.23 11.31
N ARG A 195 -13.37 -5.10 11.18
CA ARG A 195 -14.78 -4.69 11.11
C ARG A 195 -15.48 -4.65 12.47
N ARG A 196 -15.05 -5.44 13.45
CA ARG A 196 -15.82 -5.71 14.67
C ARG A 196 -15.10 -5.37 15.97
N HIS A 197 -13.76 -5.25 15.92
CA HIS A 197 -12.92 -5.06 17.10
C HIS A 197 -12.02 -3.83 16.97
N PRO A 198 -12.59 -2.60 16.82
CA PRO A 198 -11.77 -1.38 16.72
C PRO A 198 -10.88 -1.16 17.95
N GLU A 199 -11.29 -1.68 19.12
CA GLU A 199 -10.53 -1.66 20.38
C GLU A 199 -9.26 -2.52 20.36
N ALA A 200 -9.12 -3.45 19.42
CA ALA A 200 -7.91 -4.26 19.24
C ALA A 200 -6.74 -3.46 18.65
N PHE A 201 -7.00 -2.26 18.12
CA PHE A 201 -6.00 -1.44 17.45
C PHE A 201 -5.66 -0.20 18.28
N THR A 202 -4.35 0.10 18.37
CA THR A 202 -3.88 1.33 19.01
C THR A 202 -4.41 2.56 18.25
N PRO A 203 -5.16 3.46 18.89
CA PRO A 203 -5.77 4.60 18.21
C PRO A 203 -4.72 5.55 17.64
N LYS A 204 -4.77 5.81 16.34
CA LYS A 204 -3.94 6.78 15.61
C LYS A 204 -4.81 7.75 14.82
N THR A 205 -5.96 8.13 15.37
CA THR A 205 -7.02 8.91 14.71
C THR A 205 -6.57 10.28 14.20
N ARG A 206 -5.46 10.79 14.68
CA ARG A 206 -4.80 11.99 14.18
C ARG A 206 -4.33 11.86 12.74
N TYR A 207 -3.98 10.64 12.30
CA TYR A 207 -3.42 10.36 10.98
C TYR A 207 -4.52 10.01 9.96
N SER A 208 -4.42 10.54 8.75
CA SER A 208 -5.37 10.27 7.68
C SER A 208 -5.40 8.80 7.27
N MET A 209 -4.29 8.09 7.37
CA MET A 209 -4.21 6.66 7.06
C MET A 209 -5.19 5.83 7.92
N ASP A 210 -5.32 6.11 9.22
CA ASP A 210 -6.29 5.42 10.07
C ASP A 210 -7.75 5.62 9.60
N TRP A 211 -8.02 6.73 8.92
CA TRP A 211 -9.33 7.04 8.39
C TRP A 211 -9.67 6.23 7.13
N TYR A 212 -8.83 6.22 6.09
CA TYR A 212 -9.18 5.63 4.81
C TYR A 212 -8.65 4.20 4.59
N TYR A 213 -7.62 3.73 5.30
CA TYR A 213 -7.01 2.42 5.07
C TYR A 213 -7.95 1.22 5.24
N PRO A 214 -8.91 1.19 6.19
CA PRO A 214 -9.88 0.11 6.25
C PRO A 214 -10.73 -0.04 4.98
N VAL A 215 -10.91 1.06 4.25
CA VAL A 215 -11.53 1.05 2.92
C VAL A 215 -10.51 0.62 1.87
N LEU A 216 -9.33 1.23 1.81
CA LEU A 216 -8.29 0.92 0.84
C LEU A 216 -7.88 -0.56 0.90
N GLY A 217 -7.62 -1.10 2.09
CA GLY A 217 -7.25 -2.49 2.33
C GLY A 217 -8.39 -3.51 2.16
N GLY A 218 -9.60 -3.06 1.82
CA GLY A 218 -10.71 -3.92 1.45
C GLY A 218 -11.50 -4.54 2.60
N ALA A 219 -11.19 -4.21 3.86
CA ALA A 219 -11.90 -4.72 5.01
C ALA A 219 -13.30 -4.09 5.17
N VAL A 220 -13.45 -2.82 4.79
CA VAL A 220 -14.70 -2.06 4.87
C VAL A 220 -15.09 -1.56 3.48
N ARG A 221 -16.31 -1.86 3.01
CA ARG A 221 -16.82 -1.52 1.68
C ARG A 221 -18.28 -1.04 1.74
N GLY A 222 -18.82 -0.64 0.58
CA GLY A 222 -20.21 -0.21 0.42
C GLY A 222 -20.59 0.95 1.34
N GLU A 223 -21.82 0.95 1.86
CA GLU A 223 -22.33 2.02 2.73
C GLU A 223 -21.47 2.26 3.99
N ALA A 224 -20.91 1.20 4.58
CA ALA A 224 -20.05 1.35 5.75
C ALA A 224 -18.75 2.09 5.40
N GLY A 225 -18.18 1.82 4.22
CA GLY A 225 -17.04 2.53 3.68
C GLY A 225 -17.35 4.00 3.40
N LEU A 226 -18.50 4.28 2.76
CA LEU A 226 -18.95 5.63 2.47
C LEU A 226 -19.13 6.45 3.76
N ARG A 227 -19.84 5.89 4.74
CA ARG A 227 -20.02 6.55 6.05
C ARG A 227 -18.67 6.88 6.69
N ARG A 228 -17.74 5.92 6.71
CA ARG A 228 -16.40 6.12 7.27
C ARG A 228 -15.64 7.27 6.59
N ILE A 229 -15.72 7.35 5.26
CA ILE A 229 -15.09 8.44 4.52
C ILE A 229 -15.78 9.78 4.83
N ASP A 230 -17.11 9.83 4.87
CA ASP A 230 -17.86 11.06 5.10
C ASP A 230 -17.69 11.60 6.51
N GLU A 231 -17.57 10.73 7.53
CA GLU A 231 -17.42 11.12 8.94
C GLU A 231 -16.25 12.08 9.20
N ARG A 232 -15.14 11.94 8.48
CA ARG A 232 -13.93 12.75 8.69
C ARG A 232 -13.46 13.51 7.46
N TRP A 233 -14.31 13.61 6.44
CA TRP A 233 -13.99 14.33 5.21
C TRP A 233 -13.55 15.78 5.50
N GLY A 234 -14.28 16.49 6.35
CA GLY A 234 -13.98 17.88 6.72
C GLY A 234 -12.71 18.08 7.53
N ASP A 235 -12.24 17.03 8.23
CA ASP A 235 -11.02 17.10 9.04
C ASP A 235 -9.77 17.03 8.15
N PHE A 236 -9.81 16.18 7.13
CA PHE A 236 -8.62 15.88 6.32
C PHE A 236 -8.61 16.57 4.97
N VAL A 237 -9.75 16.74 4.29
CA VAL A 237 -9.77 17.28 2.92
C VAL A 237 -9.62 18.79 2.94
N VAL A 238 -8.63 19.28 2.18
CA VAL A 238 -8.38 20.71 1.92
C VAL A 238 -8.72 20.97 0.46
N THR A 239 -9.81 21.71 0.24
CA THR A 239 -10.35 21.98 -1.09
C THR A 239 -9.29 22.52 -2.04
N GLY A 240 -9.08 21.84 -3.18
CA GLY A 240 -8.13 22.23 -4.21
C GLY A 240 -6.65 21.95 -3.89
N LEU A 241 -6.35 21.30 -2.76
CA LEU A 241 -4.96 20.99 -2.38
C LEU A 241 -4.69 19.49 -2.11
N GLY A 242 -5.71 18.69 -1.82
CA GLY A 242 -5.59 17.30 -1.42
C GLY A 242 -5.96 17.07 0.04
N ILE A 243 -5.35 16.07 0.70
CA ILE A 243 -5.64 15.77 2.10
C ILE A 243 -4.47 16.08 3.03
N ARG A 244 -4.81 16.39 4.28
CA ARG A 244 -3.82 16.48 5.35
C ARG A 244 -3.28 15.10 5.70
N CYS A 245 -1.98 14.97 5.95
CA CYS A 245 -1.40 13.78 6.56
C CYS A 245 -1.91 13.61 8.01
N VAL A 246 -1.99 14.74 8.76
CA VAL A 246 -2.49 14.80 10.12
C VAL A 246 -3.55 15.93 10.26
N ASP A 247 -4.59 15.71 11.06
CA ASP A 247 -5.74 16.61 11.16
C ASP A 247 -5.43 17.95 11.84
N ASP A 248 -4.37 18.01 12.64
CA ASP A 248 -3.98 19.16 13.48
C ASP A 248 -2.87 20.03 12.88
N HIS A 249 -2.39 19.74 11.64
CA HIS A 249 -1.36 20.55 10.98
C HIS A 249 -1.82 21.02 9.59
N PRO A 250 -1.43 22.25 9.17
CA PRO A 250 -1.77 22.79 7.85
C PRO A 250 -0.87 22.23 6.74
N TRP A 251 -0.79 20.90 6.66
CA TRP A 251 0.11 20.17 5.76
C TRP A 251 -0.65 19.12 4.97
N VAL A 252 -0.67 19.28 3.64
CA VAL A 252 -1.23 18.31 2.70
C VAL A 252 -0.11 17.51 2.04
N THR A 253 -0.37 16.24 1.79
CA THR A 253 0.58 15.29 1.22
C THR A 253 0.03 14.61 -0.03
N GLY A 254 0.93 14.34 -0.98
CA GLY A 254 0.54 13.81 -2.28
C GLY A 254 0.19 12.34 -2.26
N ALA A 255 0.99 11.53 -1.61
CA ALA A 255 0.81 10.08 -1.59
C ALA A 255 -0.48 9.70 -0.86
N GLU A 256 -0.71 10.19 0.36
CA GLU A 256 -1.95 9.93 1.11
C GLU A 256 -3.19 10.45 0.37
N THR A 257 -3.05 11.56 -0.40
CA THR A 257 -4.14 12.01 -1.28
C THR A 257 -4.44 10.99 -2.36
N CYS A 258 -3.42 10.40 -2.99
CA CYS A 258 -3.60 9.35 -4.01
C CYS A 258 -4.12 8.04 -3.42
N GLU A 259 -3.73 7.67 -2.21
CA GLU A 259 -4.30 6.51 -1.50
C GLU A 259 -5.79 6.71 -1.19
N LEU A 260 -6.20 7.94 -0.78
CA LEU A 260 -7.62 8.26 -0.68
C LEU A 260 -8.32 8.14 -2.04
N VAL A 261 -7.68 8.55 -3.15
CA VAL A 261 -8.24 8.36 -4.50
C VAL A 261 -8.53 6.89 -4.77
N LEU A 262 -7.59 5.98 -4.45
CA LEU A 262 -7.77 4.53 -4.59
C LEU A 262 -8.91 4.01 -3.69
N ALA A 263 -9.04 4.52 -2.47
CA ALA A 263 -10.13 4.17 -1.56
C ALA A 263 -11.49 4.64 -2.09
N LEU A 264 -11.57 5.86 -2.61
CA LEU A 264 -12.78 6.39 -3.25
C LEU A 264 -13.16 5.63 -4.52
N ASP A 265 -12.17 5.28 -5.35
CA ASP A 265 -12.38 4.44 -6.52
C ASP A 265 -12.96 3.06 -6.15
N ALA A 266 -12.46 2.47 -5.07
CA ALA A 266 -12.97 1.20 -4.54
C ALA A 266 -14.41 1.29 -3.97
N LEU A 267 -14.90 2.49 -3.68
CA LEU A 267 -16.28 2.76 -3.28
C LEU A 267 -17.17 3.19 -4.46
N GLY A 268 -16.60 3.40 -5.66
CA GLY A 268 -17.33 3.91 -6.83
C GLY A 268 -17.54 5.43 -6.84
N GLU A 269 -16.86 6.17 -5.94
CA GLU A 269 -16.92 7.63 -5.79
C GLU A 269 -16.01 8.33 -6.81
N THR A 270 -16.21 8.05 -8.11
CA THR A 270 -15.30 8.46 -9.20
C THR A 270 -15.08 9.96 -9.26
N ASP A 271 -16.15 10.78 -9.14
CA ASP A 271 -16.01 12.23 -9.23
C ASP A 271 -15.18 12.81 -8.08
N ARG A 272 -15.38 12.29 -6.85
CA ARG A 272 -14.59 12.67 -5.68
C ARG A 272 -13.12 12.24 -5.86
N ALA A 273 -12.89 11.05 -6.38
CA ALA A 273 -11.56 10.50 -6.63
C ALA A 273 -10.81 11.34 -7.67
N VAL A 274 -11.42 11.63 -8.82
CA VAL A 274 -10.84 12.50 -9.86
C VAL A 274 -10.56 13.89 -9.31
N GLY A 275 -11.49 14.45 -8.51
CA GLY A 275 -11.31 15.75 -7.87
C GLY A 275 -10.10 15.81 -6.93
N GLN A 276 -9.82 14.75 -6.15
CA GLN A 276 -8.66 14.68 -5.27
C GLN A 276 -7.35 14.52 -6.07
N LEU A 277 -7.33 13.68 -7.11
CA LEU A 277 -6.15 13.55 -7.95
C LEU A 277 -5.82 14.86 -8.68
N ALA A 278 -6.84 15.60 -9.13
CA ALA A 278 -6.65 16.92 -9.73
C ALA A 278 -6.12 17.93 -8.69
N ALA A 279 -6.65 17.90 -7.47
CA ALA A 279 -6.29 18.83 -6.41
C ALA A 279 -4.80 18.75 -6.02
N MET A 280 -4.19 17.57 -6.05
CA MET A 280 -2.79 17.40 -5.65
C MET A 280 -1.77 17.66 -6.77
N GLN A 281 -2.20 17.93 -8.02
CA GLN A 281 -1.27 18.13 -9.16
C GLN A 281 -0.35 19.35 -8.99
N HIS A 282 -0.64 20.28 -8.08
CA HIS A 282 0.26 21.38 -7.72
C HIS A 282 1.60 20.88 -7.11
N LEU A 283 1.67 19.61 -6.67
CA LEU A 283 2.89 18.99 -6.16
C LEU A 283 3.82 18.48 -7.26
N ARG A 284 3.35 18.44 -8.52
CA ARG A 284 4.17 17.99 -9.66
C ARG A 284 5.27 18.98 -9.98
N ASP A 285 6.50 18.46 -10.14
CA ASP A 285 7.66 19.25 -10.62
C ASP A 285 7.81 19.10 -12.15
N PRO A 286 8.44 20.07 -12.84
CA PRO A 286 8.63 20.03 -14.30
C PRO A 286 9.37 18.79 -14.83
N ASP A 287 10.23 18.15 -14.02
CA ASP A 287 10.94 16.91 -14.37
C ASP A 287 10.08 15.63 -14.26
N GLY A 288 8.85 15.75 -13.81
CA GLY A 288 7.91 14.64 -13.63
C GLY A 288 7.91 14.03 -12.21
N SER A 289 8.83 14.42 -11.35
CA SER A 289 8.81 14.05 -9.94
C SER A 289 7.71 14.81 -9.18
N TYR A 290 7.43 14.37 -7.95
CA TYR A 290 6.41 14.99 -7.09
C TYR A 290 6.99 15.34 -5.72
N TRP A 291 6.72 16.55 -5.26
CA TRP A 291 6.97 16.94 -3.88
C TRP A 291 6.14 16.11 -2.92
N THR A 292 6.71 15.74 -1.78
CA THR A 292 6.01 14.96 -0.74
C THR A 292 4.79 15.70 -0.22
N GLY A 293 4.90 17.01 0.05
CA GLY A 293 3.78 17.77 0.55
C GLY A 293 3.96 19.29 0.51
N LEU A 294 2.90 19.97 0.95
CA LEU A 294 2.80 21.42 1.02
C LEU A 294 2.25 21.85 2.39
N VAL A 295 2.97 22.72 3.09
CA VAL A 295 2.43 23.48 4.21
C VAL A 295 1.61 24.64 3.64
N PHE A 296 0.29 24.50 3.62
CA PHE A 296 -0.58 25.48 2.94
C PHE A 296 -0.75 26.80 3.71
N ALA A 297 -0.30 26.86 4.96
CA ALA A 297 -0.31 28.10 5.73
C ALA A 297 0.72 29.13 5.24
N ASP A 298 1.87 28.68 4.71
CA ASP A 298 2.95 29.54 4.24
C ASP A 298 3.45 29.20 2.82
N GLY A 299 2.88 28.19 2.17
CA GLY A 299 3.20 27.79 0.81
C GLY A 299 4.50 27.02 0.65
N LYS A 300 5.13 26.57 1.75
CA LYS A 300 6.40 25.83 1.68
C LYS A 300 6.20 24.37 1.34
N ARG A 301 7.09 23.84 0.47
CA ARG A 301 7.24 22.39 0.29
C ARG A 301 7.85 21.81 1.56
N TRP A 302 7.21 20.75 2.09
CA TRP A 302 7.72 20.10 3.30
C TRP A 302 7.30 18.62 3.33
N PRO A 303 8.22 17.70 3.68
CA PRO A 303 9.67 17.91 3.72
C PRO A 303 10.20 18.50 2.40
N GLU A 304 11.40 19.08 2.41
CA GLU A 304 12.01 19.65 1.19
C GLU A 304 12.62 18.53 0.34
N GLU A 305 11.76 17.62 -0.09
CA GLU A 305 12.11 16.42 -0.85
C GLU A 305 11.00 16.05 -1.86
N ARG A 306 11.38 15.30 -2.87
CA ARG A 306 10.48 14.74 -3.89
C ARG A 306 10.53 13.22 -3.77
N SER A 307 9.55 12.64 -3.07
CA SER A 307 9.54 11.22 -2.81
C SER A 307 9.12 10.40 -4.04
N SER A 308 9.83 9.30 -4.26
CA SER A 308 9.50 8.31 -5.27
C SER A 308 8.11 7.69 -4.99
N TRP A 309 7.75 7.53 -3.71
CA TRP A 309 6.43 7.07 -3.29
C TRP A 309 5.29 7.99 -3.77
N THR A 310 5.40 9.31 -3.58
CA THR A 310 4.37 10.23 -4.08
C THR A 310 4.20 10.11 -5.60
N ALA A 311 5.32 10.02 -6.33
CA ALA A 311 5.30 9.82 -7.77
C ALA A 311 4.61 8.48 -8.16
N ALA A 312 4.91 7.41 -7.44
CA ALA A 312 4.31 6.08 -7.64
C ALA A 312 2.80 6.10 -7.38
N ALA A 313 2.38 6.67 -6.24
CA ALA A 313 0.97 6.76 -5.86
C ALA A 313 0.13 7.50 -6.92
N VAL A 314 0.67 8.56 -7.56
CA VAL A 314 0.00 9.25 -8.68
C VAL A 314 -0.21 8.33 -9.88
N VAL A 315 0.80 7.55 -10.25
CA VAL A 315 0.70 6.60 -11.37
C VAL A 315 -0.36 5.53 -11.08
N LEU A 316 -0.35 4.96 -9.87
CA LEU A 316 -1.31 3.94 -9.46
C LEU A 316 -2.74 4.48 -9.39
N ALA A 317 -2.93 5.69 -8.84
CA ALA A 317 -4.23 6.35 -8.82
C ALA A 317 -4.77 6.65 -10.21
N ALA A 318 -3.90 7.12 -11.11
CA ALA A 318 -4.28 7.38 -12.52
C ALA A 318 -4.66 6.08 -13.25
N ASP A 319 -3.91 5.00 -13.06
CA ASP A 319 -4.24 3.69 -13.65
C ASP A 319 -5.57 3.15 -13.12
N ALA A 320 -5.77 3.23 -11.81
CA ALA A 320 -7.02 2.80 -11.19
C ALA A 320 -8.23 3.54 -11.77
N LEU A 321 -8.16 4.87 -11.93
CA LEU A 321 -9.27 5.69 -12.44
C LEU A 321 -9.48 5.54 -13.96
N SER A 322 -8.39 5.43 -14.74
CA SER A 322 -8.47 5.28 -16.21
C SER A 322 -8.76 3.85 -16.67
N ARG A 323 -8.68 2.86 -15.77
CA ARG A 323 -8.88 1.43 -16.12
C ARG A 323 -7.90 0.94 -17.20
N THR A 324 -6.67 1.39 -17.19
CA THR A 324 -5.75 1.20 -18.32
C THR A 324 -5.07 -0.15 -18.31
N THR A 325 -4.41 -0.54 -17.20
CA THR A 325 -3.70 -1.82 -17.14
C THR A 325 -4.58 -2.93 -16.57
N PRO A 326 -4.26 -4.21 -16.79
CA PRO A 326 -4.93 -5.32 -16.12
C PRO A 326 -4.79 -5.30 -14.58
N GLY A 327 -3.80 -4.58 -14.04
CA GLY A 327 -3.57 -4.42 -12.60
C GLY A 327 -4.44 -3.35 -11.93
N ASN A 328 -5.13 -2.50 -12.69
CA ASN A 328 -5.87 -1.34 -12.21
C ASN A 328 -6.94 -1.64 -11.13
N GLY A 329 -7.44 -2.87 -11.07
CA GLY A 329 -8.51 -3.31 -10.16
C GLY A 329 -8.03 -3.83 -8.81
N ILE A 330 -6.72 -3.87 -8.55
CA ILE A 330 -6.16 -4.53 -7.37
C ILE A 330 -6.69 -3.91 -6.05
N PHE A 331 -6.78 -2.59 -5.95
CA PHE A 331 -7.31 -1.91 -4.76
C PHE A 331 -8.83 -1.92 -4.67
N ARG A 332 -9.54 -2.16 -5.76
CA ARG A 332 -10.97 -2.50 -5.72
C ARG A 332 -11.20 -3.94 -5.23
N GLY A 333 -10.14 -4.75 -5.16
CA GLY A 333 -10.19 -6.15 -4.75
C GLY A 333 -10.75 -7.08 -5.83
N GLU A 334 -10.67 -6.69 -7.09
CA GLU A 334 -11.15 -7.48 -8.22
C GLU A 334 -10.37 -8.79 -8.34
N GLY A 335 -11.12 -9.90 -8.34
CA GLY A 335 -10.52 -11.24 -8.44
C GLY A 335 -9.74 -11.71 -7.19
N LEU A 336 -9.73 -10.94 -6.11
CA LEU A 336 -9.03 -11.34 -4.89
C LEU A 336 -9.89 -12.22 -3.98
N PRO A 337 -9.34 -13.32 -3.41
CA PRO A 337 -10.03 -14.13 -2.42
C PRO A 337 -10.47 -13.32 -1.20
N LEU A 338 -11.58 -13.71 -0.58
CA LEU A 338 -12.10 -13.04 0.63
C LEU A 338 -11.60 -13.69 1.94
N GLY A 339 -10.96 -14.86 1.83
CA GLY A 339 -10.66 -15.70 2.96
C GLY A 339 -11.89 -16.42 3.51
N LEU A 340 -11.67 -17.26 4.52
CA LEU A 340 -12.77 -17.98 5.18
C LEU A 340 -13.54 -17.05 6.12
N PRO A 341 -14.88 -17.00 6.06
CA PRO A 341 -15.67 -16.21 6.98
C PRO A 341 -15.52 -16.74 8.41
N VAL A 342 -15.22 -15.85 9.35
CA VAL A 342 -15.25 -16.16 10.78
C VAL A 342 -16.67 -15.99 11.26
N GLU A 343 -17.29 -17.07 11.76
CA GLU A 343 -18.61 -17.01 12.38
C GLU A 343 -18.50 -16.28 13.74
N ASN A 344 -19.51 -15.46 14.06
CA ASN A 344 -19.52 -14.59 15.26
C ASN A 344 -19.37 -15.32 16.62
N ALA A 345 -19.48 -16.66 16.65
CA ALA A 345 -19.42 -17.45 17.86
C ALA A 345 -18.00 -17.63 18.43
N ASP A 346 -16.97 -17.69 17.56
CA ASP A 346 -15.65 -18.13 18.00
C ASP A 346 -14.77 -17.00 18.58
N CYS A 347 -15.01 -15.73 18.24
CA CYS A 347 -14.19 -14.63 18.75
C CYS A 347 -14.80 -13.91 19.97
N CYS A 348 -16.13 -14.02 20.18
CA CYS A 348 -16.87 -13.28 21.23
C CYS A 348 -17.15 -14.13 22.50
N GLU A 349 -16.85 -15.43 22.52
CA GLU A 349 -17.07 -16.26 23.69
C GLU A 349 -16.06 -16.03 24.83
N TYR A 350 -14.88 -15.50 24.54
CA TYR A 350 -13.85 -15.26 25.56
C TYR A 350 -14.11 -14.06 26.48
N GLU A 351 -14.96 -13.10 26.07
CA GLU A 351 -15.33 -11.95 26.94
C GLU A 351 -16.36 -12.28 28.04
N ARG A 352 -16.95 -13.47 28.03
CA ARG A 352 -17.98 -13.87 29.02
C ARG A 352 -17.41 -14.61 30.21
N ILE A 353 -16.10 -14.85 30.30
CA ILE A 353 -15.48 -15.67 31.35
C ILE A 353 -14.41 -14.89 32.16
N SER A 354 -14.30 -13.57 32.01
CA SER A 354 -13.40 -12.76 32.85
C SER A 354 -14.17 -11.82 33.79
#